data_4d4041530bbfdaa9de6a613e3a7fbf57
#
_entry.id   4d4041530bbfdaa9de6a613e3a7fbf57
#
_cell.length_a   1.000
_cell.length_b   1.000
_cell.length_c   1.000
_cell.angle_alpha   90.00
_cell.angle_beta   90.00
_cell.angle_gamma   90.00
#
_symmetry.space_group_name_H-M   'P 1'
#
loop_
_entity.id
_entity.type
_entity.pdbx_description
1 polymer ?
#
loop_
_entity_poly.entity_id
_entity_poly.type
_entity_poly.pdbx_seq_one_letter_code
_entity_poly.pdbx_strand_id
1 'polypeptide(L)'
;MDRILVDTHKMTDATRTARAIAAALTTAKATDHTLVTIEPADLAKKLAATTGNYSVTTIPKTIAPTIRDQLQDDPAIIFHEEAAMVSKDPGFAPDIIARVAGLVNNQLDGSNGWRVAIVTHDGAPIEDLEHHEPKVAPSVQVSLDRKVQLAAEEAVNQRKEMKAMIVAIRPSSGELLAVAQTDKADEDGAVALSGQFPPGSTFKIITAAAGLQDQHLTPESIVPCPGAMNLYGRQVTNYNMFSLGNVPLQKAFARSCNTTFANISTQLQQGQLRDMGKQFGLGVDYDIPGLTTITGSIPEGKTELEKTEAGYGQGLTLVSPFGLALVSATAAHGSTPTPRLVSGFETKTNEKVPQPAPETIEQLRSLMGAVTEAGGTAGGIRAGGKIYGKTGEAEITGGSHAWFTGYRDDIAFATLIVMGGGSESSVALTDKFFTRLDELRSAPQQQDTTP
;
A
#
# COMPACT_ATOMS: atom_id res chain seq x y z
N MET A 1 -9.93 -11.35 24.44
CA MET A 1 -11.03 -10.46 24.06
C MET A 1 -12.34 -11.08 24.50
N ASP A 2 -13.35 -10.27 24.78
CA ASP A 2 -14.72 -10.72 24.95
C ASP A 2 -15.59 -10.20 23.83
N ARG A 3 -16.34 -11.09 23.17
CA ARG A 3 -17.31 -10.72 22.14
C ARG A 3 -18.65 -10.46 22.78
N ILE A 4 -19.25 -9.32 22.50
CA ILE A 4 -20.63 -9.00 22.91
C ILE A 4 -21.57 -9.56 21.84
N LEU A 5 -22.40 -10.53 22.24
CA LEU A 5 -23.44 -11.13 21.42
C LEU A 5 -24.80 -10.72 21.96
N VAL A 6 -25.81 -10.63 21.10
CA VAL A 6 -27.22 -10.50 21.49
C VAL A 6 -28.00 -11.70 20.96
N ASP A 7 -28.55 -12.49 21.88
CA ASP A 7 -29.51 -13.55 21.57
C ASP A 7 -30.89 -12.92 21.30
N THR A 8 -31.25 -12.79 20.03
CA THR A 8 -32.50 -12.13 19.63
C THR A 8 -33.75 -12.91 20.06
N HIS A 9 -33.63 -14.19 20.43
CA HIS A 9 -34.74 -14.97 21.00
C HIS A 9 -35.07 -14.59 22.44
N LYS A 10 -34.07 -14.10 23.19
CA LYS A 10 -34.22 -13.58 24.55
C LYS A 10 -34.45 -12.08 24.64
N MET A 11 -34.24 -11.39 23.52
CA MET A 11 -34.38 -9.93 23.45
C MET A 11 -35.86 -9.52 23.46
N THR A 12 -36.23 -8.65 24.38
CA THR A 12 -37.61 -8.14 24.50
C THR A 12 -37.82 -6.84 23.74
N ASP A 13 -36.79 -5.99 23.60
CA ASP A 13 -36.81 -4.70 22.92
C ASP A 13 -35.46 -4.37 22.32
N ALA A 14 -35.39 -4.42 21.00
CA ALA A 14 -34.17 -4.14 20.23
C ALA A 14 -33.62 -2.73 20.46
N THR A 15 -34.49 -1.74 20.62
CA THR A 15 -34.10 -0.34 20.84
C THR A 15 -33.49 -0.17 22.23
N ARG A 16 -34.07 -0.77 23.24
CA ARG A 16 -33.58 -0.74 24.62
C ARG A 16 -32.19 -1.43 24.71
N THR A 17 -32.08 -2.64 24.19
CA THR A 17 -30.81 -3.41 24.18
C THR A 17 -29.72 -2.65 23.43
N ALA A 18 -30.02 -2.10 22.24
CA ALA A 18 -29.06 -1.33 21.46
C ALA A 18 -28.57 -0.05 22.18
N ARG A 19 -29.49 0.68 22.87
CA ARG A 19 -29.13 1.86 23.66
C ARG A 19 -28.25 1.50 24.85
N ALA A 20 -28.57 0.41 25.56
CA ALA A 20 -27.77 -0.05 26.69
C ALA A 20 -26.35 -0.38 26.27
N ILE A 21 -26.17 -1.16 25.20
CA ILE A 21 -24.85 -1.52 24.66
C ILE A 21 -24.07 -0.25 24.22
N ALA A 22 -24.70 0.64 23.45
CA ALA A 22 -24.03 1.86 22.98
C ALA A 22 -23.61 2.77 24.13
N ALA A 23 -24.45 2.91 25.18
CA ALA A 23 -24.13 3.69 26.37
C ALA A 23 -22.96 3.10 27.17
N ALA A 24 -22.95 1.78 27.37
CA ALA A 24 -21.87 1.08 28.06
C ALA A 24 -20.52 1.23 27.33
N LEU A 25 -20.51 1.07 26.01
CA LEU A 25 -19.32 1.27 25.18
C LEU A 25 -18.85 2.72 25.19
N THR A 26 -19.75 3.68 25.11
CA THR A 26 -19.44 5.12 25.17
C THR A 26 -18.80 5.48 26.52
N THR A 27 -19.33 4.95 27.63
CA THR A 27 -18.77 5.16 28.96
C THR A 27 -17.36 4.55 29.08
N ALA A 28 -17.20 3.33 28.61
CA ALA A 28 -15.92 2.63 28.63
C ALA A 28 -14.86 3.27 27.71
N LYS A 29 -15.28 3.94 26.65
CA LYS A 29 -14.38 4.66 25.72
C LYS A 29 -13.61 5.81 26.37
N ALA A 30 -14.07 6.34 27.49
CA ALA A 30 -13.33 7.31 28.30
C ALA A 30 -12.03 6.70 28.89
N THR A 31 -12.01 5.38 29.10
CA THR A 31 -10.85 4.63 29.63
C THR A 31 -10.05 3.96 28.52
N ASP A 32 -10.71 3.52 27.46
CA ASP A 32 -10.06 2.88 26.30
C ASP A 32 -10.60 3.47 24.99
N HIS A 33 -9.83 4.36 24.38
CA HIS A 33 -10.19 5.08 23.16
C HIS A 33 -10.26 4.17 21.91
N THR A 34 -9.79 2.92 21.99
CA THR A 34 -9.84 1.94 20.89
C THR A 34 -11.23 1.35 20.68
N LEU A 35 -12.14 1.55 21.64
CA LEU A 35 -13.51 1.06 21.54
C LEU A 35 -14.31 1.73 20.43
N VAL A 36 -15.05 0.92 19.70
CA VAL A 36 -15.94 1.40 18.64
C VAL A 36 -17.06 2.25 19.20
N THR A 37 -17.48 3.27 18.45
CA THR A 37 -18.70 4.00 18.71
C THR A 37 -19.83 3.35 17.91
N ILE A 38 -20.94 3.03 18.55
CA ILE A 38 -22.09 2.37 17.92
C ILE A 38 -23.27 3.33 17.97
N GLU A 39 -23.89 3.58 16.81
CA GLU A 39 -25.12 4.32 16.71
C GLU A 39 -26.30 3.42 17.15
N PRO A 40 -27.03 3.78 18.23
CA PRO A 40 -28.08 2.93 18.79
C PRO A 40 -29.19 2.59 17.80
N ALA A 41 -29.58 3.53 16.94
CA ALA A 41 -30.64 3.32 15.96
C ALA A 41 -30.27 2.28 14.89
N ASP A 42 -29.01 2.30 14.43
CA ASP A 42 -28.51 1.35 13.44
C ASP A 42 -28.37 -0.06 14.04
N LEU A 43 -27.86 -0.14 15.28
CA LEU A 43 -27.79 -1.42 15.98
C LEU A 43 -29.18 -1.99 16.22
N ALA A 44 -30.14 -1.18 16.68
CA ALA A 44 -31.52 -1.63 16.91
C ALA A 44 -32.14 -2.20 15.63
N LYS A 45 -31.94 -1.56 14.48
CA LYS A 45 -32.42 -2.02 13.18
C LYS A 45 -31.81 -3.38 12.80
N LYS A 46 -30.50 -3.56 13.02
CA LYS A 46 -29.78 -4.83 12.76
C LYS A 46 -30.27 -5.94 13.68
N LEU A 47 -30.43 -5.65 14.96
CA LEU A 47 -30.96 -6.62 15.94
C LEU A 47 -32.37 -7.07 15.60
N ALA A 48 -33.25 -6.14 15.23
CA ALA A 48 -34.64 -6.46 14.83
C ALA A 48 -34.73 -7.28 13.54
N ALA A 49 -33.73 -7.20 12.66
CA ALA A 49 -33.66 -7.93 11.39
C ALA A 49 -32.96 -9.30 11.52
N THR A 50 -32.40 -9.62 12.68
CA THR A 50 -31.62 -10.85 12.89
C THR A 50 -32.42 -11.88 13.69
N THR A 51 -32.30 -13.16 13.35
CA THR A 51 -32.82 -14.29 14.13
C THR A 51 -31.63 -15.09 14.65
N GLY A 52 -31.55 -15.28 15.98
CA GLY A 52 -30.46 -15.99 16.65
C GLY A 52 -29.43 -15.03 17.26
N ASN A 53 -28.18 -15.46 17.37
CA ASN A 53 -27.12 -14.63 17.98
C ASN A 53 -26.58 -13.61 16.99
N TYR A 54 -26.67 -12.32 17.35
CA TYR A 54 -26.05 -11.23 16.63
C TYR A 54 -24.74 -10.80 17.30
N SER A 55 -23.63 -10.80 16.54
CA SER A 55 -22.33 -10.31 17.03
C SER A 55 -22.27 -8.79 16.92
N VAL A 56 -22.15 -8.11 18.05
CA VAL A 56 -22.13 -6.64 18.10
C VAL A 56 -20.71 -6.12 17.91
N THR A 57 -19.78 -6.50 18.80
CA THR A 57 -18.38 -6.09 18.77
C THR A 57 -17.55 -6.96 19.70
N THR A 58 -16.22 -6.84 19.61
CA THR A 58 -15.27 -7.40 20.59
C THR A 58 -14.67 -6.31 21.44
N ILE A 59 -14.41 -6.62 22.70
CA ILE A 59 -13.85 -5.71 23.70
C ILE A 59 -12.65 -6.34 24.42
N PRO A 60 -11.67 -5.53 24.85
CA PRO A 60 -10.56 -6.01 25.66
C PRO A 60 -11.01 -6.65 26.99
N LYS A 61 -10.35 -7.74 27.40
CA LYS A 61 -10.64 -8.38 28.72
C LYS A 61 -10.47 -7.42 29.91
N THR A 62 -9.62 -6.43 29.78
CA THR A 62 -9.35 -5.42 30.83
C THR A 62 -10.56 -4.56 31.17
N ILE A 63 -11.43 -4.29 30.18
CA ILE A 63 -12.63 -3.45 30.35
C ILE A 63 -13.93 -4.25 30.31
N ALA A 64 -13.87 -5.54 29.92
CA ALA A 64 -15.05 -6.40 29.85
C ALA A 64 -15.82 -6.47 31.17
N PRO A 65 -15.20 -6.55 32.37
CA PRO A 65 -15.95 -6.54 33.64
C PRO A 65 -16.82 -5.31 33.79
N THR A 66 -16.27 -4.11 33.54
CA THR A 66 -17.02 -2.84 33.68
C THR A 66 -18.22 -2.77 32.74
N ILE A 67 -18.07 -3.25 31.50
CA ILE A 67 -19.17 -3.26 30.52
C ILE A 67 -20.20 -4.34 30.90
N ARG A 68 -19.73 -5.48 31.38
CA ARG A 68 -20.60 -6.59 31.81
C ARG A 68 -21.50 -6.17 32.98
N ASP A 69 -20.96 -5.46 33.97
CA ASP A 69 -21.71 -4.95 35.11
C ASP A 69 -22.82 -3.98 34.71
N GLN A 70 -22.59 -3.18 33.67
CA GLN A 70 -23.60 -2.24 33.15
C GLN A 70 -24.70 -2.93 32.32
N LEU A 71 -24.45 -4.12 31.82
CA LEU A 71 -25.34 -4.84 30.90
C LEU A 71 -25.95 -6.10 31.52
N GLN A 72 -25.67 -6.41 32.78
CA GLN A 72 -26.08 -7.64 33.46
C GLN A 72 -27.61 -7.82 33.56
N ASP A 73 -28.38 -6.74 33.50
CA ASP A 73 -29.83 -6.77 33.63
C ASP A 73 -30.56 -7.17 32.33
N ASP A 74 -29.84 -7.29 31.20
CA ASP A 74 -30.42 -7.72 29.93
C ASP A 74 -30.00 -9.16 29.62
N PRO A 75 -30.89 -10.16 29.80
CA PRO A 75 -30.56 -11.56 29.58
C PRO A 75 -30.31 -11.94 28.12
N ALA A 76 -30.58 -11.04 27.21
CA ALA A 76 -30.27 -11.23 25.79
C ALA A 76 -28.78 -10.99 25.48
N ILE A 77 -28.05 -10.30 26.37
CA ILE A 77 -26.64 -9.94 26.12
C ILE A 77 -25.74 -11.06 26.69
N ILE A 78 -24.91 -11.59 25.80
CA ILE A 78 -24.00 -12.69 26.10
C ILE A 78 -22.56 -12.19 25.86
N PHE A 79 -21.67 -12.48 26.80
CA PHE A 79 -20.23 -12.25 26.64
C PHE A 79 -19.55 -13.58 26.38
N HIS A 80 -18.95 -13.71 25.22
CA HIS A 80 -18.23 -14.91 24.80
C HIS A 80 -16.74 -14.61 24.73
N GLU A 81 -15.94 -15.35 25.50
CA GLU A 81 -14.48 -15.25 25.40
C GLU A 81 -14.01 -15.83 24.07
N GLU A 82 -13.16 -15.07 23.38
CA GLU A 82 -12.56 -15.55 22.14
C GLU A 82 -11.09 -15.15 22.03
N ALA A 83 -10.33 -15.95 21.30
CA ALA A 83 -9.00 -15.57 20.87
C ALA A 83 -9.11 -14.47 19.81
N ALA A 84 -8.33 -13.41 19.95
CA ALA A 84 -8.24 -12.36 18.95
C ALA A 84 -6.78 -11.92 18.83
N MET A 85 -6.40 -11.54 17.62
CA MET A 85 -5.11 -10.92 17.39
C MET A 85 -5.11 -9.52 18.04
N VAL A 86 -4.10 -9.26 18.88
CA VAL A 86 -3.91 -7.96 19.51
C VAL A 86 -2.60 -7.36 18.99
N SER A 87 -2.68 -6.16 18.42
CA SER A 87 -1.49 -5.38 18.11
C SER A 87 -0.96 -4.69 19.38
N LYS A 88 0.35 -4.74 19.60
CA LYS A 88 0.99 -3.96 20.68
C LYS A 88 0.90 -2.45 20.44
N ASP A 89 0.74 -2.04 19.20
CA ASP A 89 0.59 -0.65 18.78
C ASP A 89 -0.64 -0.55 17.86
N PRO A 90 -1.83 -0.27 18.41
CA PRO A 90 -3.07 -0.18 17.64
C PRO A 90 -3.08 0.94 16.59
N GLY A 91 -2.23 1.96 16.77
CA GLY A 91 -2.08 3.07 15.81
C GLY A 91 -1.14 2.77 14.64
N PHE A 92 -0.41 1.66 14.69
CA PHE A 92 0.54 1.30 13.65
C PHE A 92 -0.15 0.61 12.48
N ALA A 93 -0.14 1.23 11.30
CA ALA A 93 -0.69 0.71 10.04
C ALA A 93 -2.06 -0.01 10.23
N PRO A 94 -3.08 0.65 10.83
CA PRO A 94 -4.28 -0.03 11.34
C PRO A 94 -5.02 -0.81 10.26
N ASP A 95 -5.10 -0.32 9.03
CA ASP A 95 -5.76 -1.00 7.92
C ASP A 95 -5.05 -2.29 7.51
N ILE A 96 -3.72 -2.25 7.42
CA ILE A 96 -2.92 -3.44 7.08
C ILE A 96 -3.04 -4.46 8.20
N ILE A 97 -2.93 -4.04 9.46
CA ILE A 97 -3.05 -4.93 10.63
C ILE A 97 -4.45 -5.55 10.71
N ALA A 98 -5.52 -4.79 10.42
CA ALA A 98 -6.88 -5.33 10.38
C ALA A 98 -7.06 -6.42 9.30
N ARG A 99 -6.45 -6.22 8.11
CA ARG A 99 -6.46 -7.22 7.03
C ARG A 99 -5.70 -8.49 7.41
N VAL A 100 -4.54 -8.34 8.05
CA VAL A 100 -3.76 -9.48 8.56
C VAL A 100 -4.53 -10.21 9.66
N ALA A 101 -5.22 -9.50 10.56
CA ALA A 101 -6.09 -10.10 11.56
C ALA A 101 -7.19 -10.95 10.90
N GLY A 102 -7.83 -10.44 9.85
CA GLY A 102 -8.82 -11.20 9.07
C GLY A 102 -8.26 -12.49 8.44
N LEU A 103 -7.02 -12.44 7.96
CA LEU A 103 -6.35 -13.61 7.38
C LEU A 103 -6.10 -14.72 8.42
N VAL A 104 -5.71 -14.36 9.65
CA VAL A 104 -5.28 -15.33 10.67
C VAL A 104 -6.40 -15.75 11.63
N ASN A 105 -7.53 -15.03 11.66
CA ASN A 105 -8.62 -15.33 12.59
C ASN A 105 -9.08 -16.80 12.51
N ASN A 106 -9.22 -17.36 11.30
CA ASN A 106 -9.61 -18.76 11.11
C ASN A 106 -8.56 -19.77 11.61
N GLN A 107 -7.32 -19.34 11.80
CA GLN A 107 -6.23 -20.18 12.34
C GLN A 107 -6.19 -20.14 13.87
N LEU A 108 -6.86 -19.17 14.49
CA LEU A 108 -7.01 -19.06 15.95
C LEU A 108 -8.17 -19.95 16.44
N ASP A 109 -9.12 -20.30 15.58
CA ASP A 109 -10.24 -21.19 15.90
C ASP A 109 -9.71 -22.59 16.23
N GLY A 110 -10.12 -23.11 17.40
CA GLY A 110 -9.67 -24.39 17.91
C GLY A 110 -8.46 -24.32 18.86
N SER A 111 -7.92 -23.12 19.12
CA SER A 111 -6.91 -22.90 20.16
C SER A 111 -7.53 -22.63 21.53
N ASN A 112 -8.84 -22.57 21.63
CA ASN A 112 -9.57 -22.34 22.88
C ASN A 112 -9.46 -23.52 23.82
N GLY A 113 -9.24 -23.25 25.11
CA GLY A 113 -9.41 -24.25 26.17
C GLY A 113 -10.90 -24.56 26.40
N TRP A 114 -11.14 -25.62 27.12
CA TRP A 114 -12.48 -25.97 27.59
C TRP A 114 -12.39 -26.65 28.98
N ARG A 115 -13.45 -26.52 29.74
CA ARG A 115 -13.55 -27.21 31.01
C ARG A 115 -14.95 -27.79 31.24
N VAL A 116 -15.00 -28.86 31.94
CA VAL A 116 -16.22 -29.44 32.51
C VAL A 116 -16.21 -29.18 34.00
N ALA A 117 -17.16 -28.41 34.49
CA ALA A 117 -17.22 -28.04 35.89
C ALA A 117 -18.58 -28.38 36.51
N ILE A 118 -18.59 -28.79 37.79
CA ILE A 118 -19.78 -28.79 38.61
C ILE A 118 -20.07 -27.36 39.00
N VAL A 119 -21.29 -26.90 38.76
CA VAL A 119 -21.73 -25.56 39.08
C VAL A 119 -22.93 -25.57 40.01
N THR A 120 -23.09 -24.52 40.80
CA THR A 120 -24.28 -24.26 41.58
C THR A 120 -25.47 -23.95 40.66
N HIS A 121 -26.70 -23.95 41.22
CA HIS A 121 -27.91 -23.59 40.45
C HIS A 121 -27.84 -22.22 39.77
N ASP A 122 -27.09 -21.30 40.31
CA ASP A 122 -26.83 -19.93 39.78
C ASP A 122 -25.58 -19.86 38.90
N GLY A 123 -24.94 -20.97 38.58
CA GLY A 123 -23.84 -21.09 37.64
C GLY A 123 -22.44 -20.81 38.22
N ALA A 124 -22.32 -20.65 39.55
CA ALA A 124 -20.99 -20.50 40.16
C ALA A 124 -20.24 -21.84 40.16
N PRO A 125 -18.96 -21.90 39.75
CA PRO A 125 -18.20 -23.13 39.69
C PRO A 125 -17.91 -23.65 41.12
N ILE A 126 -18.13 -24.95 41.34
CA ILE A 126 -17.82 -25.66 42.59
C ILE A 126 -16.53 -26.45 42.43
N GLU A 127 -16.40 -27.21 41.35
CA GLU A 127 -15.29 -28.10 41.09
C GLU A 127 -15.12 -28.32 39.58
N ASP A 128 -13.88 -28.24 39.08
CA ASP A 128 -13.53 -28.59 37.71
C ASP A 128 -13.28 -30.11 37.63
N LEU A 129 -14.07 -30.82 36.85
CA LEU A 129 -13.92 -32.24 36.59
C LEU A 129 -12.89 -32.55 35.53
N GLU A 130 -12.81 -31.71 34.52
CA GLU A 130 -11.84 -31.79 33.43
C GLU A 130 -11.50 -30.40 32.94
N HIS A 131 -10.22 -30.15 32.68
CA HIS A 131 -9.74 -28.85 32.22
C HIS A 131 -8.68 -29.03 31.13
N HIS A 132 -8.88 -28.40 30.00
CA HIS A 132 -7.92 -28.28 28.91
C HIS A 132 -7.55 -26.83 28.70
N GLU A 133 -6.29 -26.53 28.95
CA GLU A 133 -5.76 -25.17 28.77
C GLU A 133 -5.83 -24.74 27.31
N PRO A 134 -6.16 -23.47 27.02
CA PRO A 134 -6.08 -22.93 25.69
C PRO A 134 -4.63 -22.94 25.19
N LYS A 135 -4.41 -23.33 23.94
CA LYS A 135 -3.12 -23.11 23.27
C LYS A 135 -3.03 -21.64 22.86
N VAL A 136 -2.00 -20.96 23.32
CA VAL A 136 -1.71 -19.61 22.87
C VAL A 136 -1.39 -19.67 21.37
N ALA A 137 -2.11 -18.92 20.54
CA ALA A 137 -1.82 -18.81 19.13
C ALA A 137 -0.44 -18.20 18.91
N PRO A 138 0.33 -18.64 17.90
CA PRO A 138 1.64 -18.07 17.61
C PRO A 138 1.50 -16.59 17.24
N SER A 139 2.54 -15.81 17.55
CA SER A 139 2.60 -14.42 17.11
C SER A 139 2.69 -14.34 15.59
N VAL A 140 2.00 -13.38 14.99
CA VAL A 140 2.06 -13.10 13.56
C VAL A 140 3.04 -11.95 13.33
N GLN A 141 4.02 -12.18 12.45
CA GLN A 141 5.00 -11.17 12.08
C GLN A 141 4.69 -10.63 10.69
N VAL A 142 4.59 -9.31 10.58
CA VAL A 142 4.47 -8.59 9.31
C VAL A 142 5.81 -7.98 8.91
N SER A 143 6.03 -7.79 7.62
CA SER A 143 7.26 -7.24 7.05
C SER A 143 7.37 -5.72 7.18
N LEU A 144 6.28 -5.03 7.56
CA LEU A 144 6.30 -3.58 7.72
C LEU A 144 7.41 -3.15 8.69
N ASP A 145 8.25 -2.23 8.23
CA ASP A 145 9.28 -1.60 9.07
C ASP A 145 8.68 -0.40 9.80
N ARG A 146 8.69 -0.43 11.14
CA ARG A 146 8.05 0.62 11.95
C ARG A 146 8.55 2.03 11.60
N LYS A 147 9.85 2.21 11.37
CA LYS A 147 10.42 3.53 11.07
C LYS A 147 10.08 3.97 9.65
N VAL A 148 10.08 3.04 8.69
CA VAL A 148 9.71 3.32 7.31
C VAL A 148 8.23 3.65 7.20
N GLN A 149 7.36 2.88 7.85
CA GLN A 149 5.91 3.12 7.87
C GLN A 149 5.58 4.48 8.50
N LEU A 150 6.12 4.76 9.69
CA LEU A 150 5.89 6.03 10.39
C LEU A 150 6.36 7.23 9.55
N ALA A 151 7.55 7.13 8.95
CA ALA A 151 8.06 8.20 8.09
C ALA A 151 7.18 8.42 6.86
N ALA A 152 6.62 7.35 6.28
CA ALA A 152 5.73 7.43 5.14
C ALA A 152 4.37 8.05 5.54
N GLU A 153 3.78 7.65 6.67
CA GLU A 153 2.54 8.20 7.21
C GLU A 153 2.68 9.70 7.54
N GLU A 154 3.74 10.08 8.23
CA GLU A 154 4.00 11.49 8.55
C GLU A 154 4.22 12.33 7.28
N ALA A 155 4.85 11.77 6.25
CA ALA A 155 5.03 12.44 4.97
C ALA A 155 3.68 12.65 4.26
N VAL A 156 2.87 11.60 4.03
CA VAL A 156 1.59 11.73 3.32
C VAL A 156 0.63 12.67 4.05
N ASN A 157 0.64 12.67 5.38
CA ASN A 157 -0.20 13.54 6.20
C ASN A 157 0.10 15.05 6.04
N GLN A 158 1.24 15.42 5.44
CA GLN A 158 1.47 16.81 5.02
C GLN A 158 0.55 17.23 3.85
N ARG A 159 -0.13 16.28 3.22
CA ARG A 159 -1.09 16.45 2.14
C ARG A 159 -2.47 15.85 2.49
N LYS A 160 -2.86 15.89 3.76
CA LYS A 160 -4.08 15.27 4.30
C LYS A 160 -5.37 15.65 3.55
N GLU A 161 -5.43 16.84 2.94
CA GLU A 161 -6.58 17.30 2.15
C GLU A 161 -6.61 16.72 0.72
N MET A 162 -5.58 15.96 0.35
CA MET A 162 -5.43 15.36 -0.97
C MET A 162 -5.28 13.85 -0.84
N LYS A 163 -5.57 13.11 -1.91
CA LYS A 163 -5.23 11.68 -1.98
C LYS A 163 -3.73 11.56 -2.24
N ALA A 164 -2.96 11.31 -1.18
CA ALA A 164 -1.52 11.12 -1.26
C ALA A 164 -1.13 9.74 -0.73
N MET A 165 -0.17 9.09 -1.37
CA MET A 165 0.22 7.71 -1.08
C MET A 165 1.72 7.53 -1.19
N ILE A 166 2.28 6.70 -0.30
CA ILE A 166 3.66 6.18 -0.40
C ILE A 166 3.62 4.68 -0.15
N VAL A 167 4.20 3.92 -1.09
CA VAL A 167 4.46 2.48 -0.91
C VAL A 167 5.97 2.28 -0.93
N ALA A 168 6.48 1.49 0.00
CA ALA A 168 7.89 1.12 0.07
C ALA A 168 8.06 -0.40 0.12
N ILE A 169 8.99 -0.91 -0.69
CA ILE A 169 9.33 -2.34 -0.82
C ILE A 169 10.82 -2.51 -0.60
N ARG A 170 11.23 -3.59 0.06
CA ARG A 170 12.63 -4.00 0.17
C ARG A 170 13.07 -4.74 -1.09
N PRO A 171 13.93 -4.16 -1.94
CA PRO A 171 14.39 -4.81 -3.17
C PRO A 171 14.99 -6.19 -2.98
N SER A 172 15.82 -6.37 -1.95
CA SER A 172 16.55 -7.63 -1.71
C SER A 172 15.65 -8.80 -1.31
N SER A 173 14.42 -8.57 -0.81
CA SER A 173 13.56 -9.62 -0.26
C SER A 173 12.11 -9.59 -0.69
N GLY A 174 11.65 -8.52 -1.33
CA GLY A 174 10.24 -8.31 -1.69
C GLY A 174 9.34 -7.91 -0.51
N GLU A 175 9.88 -7.69 0.68
CA GLU A 175 9.11 -7.28 1.84
C GLU A 175 8.47 -5.91 1.64
N LEU A 176 7.15 -5.82 1.85
CA LEU A 176 6.50 -4.52 1.98
C LEU A 176 6.97 -3.87 3.29
N LEU A 177 7.64 -2.73 3.17
CA LEU A 177 8.17 -1.98 4.32
C LEU A 177 7.21 -0.92 4.81
N ALA A 178 6.43 -0.32 3.90
CA ALA A 178 5.41 0.66 4.21
C ALA A 178 4.31 0.67 3.15
N VAL A 179 3.08 0.89 3.63
CA VAL A 179 1.91 1.23 2.83
C VAL A 179 1.21 2.36 3.57
N ALA A 180 1.38 3.58 3.08
CA ALA A 180 0.81 4.77 3.69
C ALA A 180 -0.07 5.51 2.69
N GLN A 181 -1.24 5.92 3.12
CA GLN A 181 -2.13 6.79 2.36
C GLN A 181 -2.89 7.73 3.31
N THR A 182 -3.36 8.84 2.78
CA THR A 182 -4.12 9.82 3.57
C THR A 182 -5.55 9.33 3.80
N ASP A 183 -6.21 9.82 4.87
CA ASP A 183 -7.64 9.57 5.13
C ASP A 183 -8.50 9.91 3.89
N LYS A 184 -8.09 10.93 3.13
CA LYS A 184 -8.77 11.29 1.88
C LYS A 184 -8.65 10.22 0.79
N ALA A 185 -7.56 9.47 0.78
CA ALA A 185 -7.37 8.34 -0.12
C ALA A 185 -8.14 7.10 0.39
N ASP A 186 -8.27 6.93 1.71
CA ASP A 186 -9.02 5.83 2.34
C ASP A 186 -10.50 5.82 1.96
N GLU A 187 -11.07 6.99 1.61
CA GLU A 187 -12.45 7.07 1.09
C GLU A 187 -12.67 6.19 -0.16
N ASP A 188 -11.62 5.94 -0.96
CA ASP A 188 -11.66 5.08 -2.14
C ASP A 188 -11.14 3.66 -1.87
N GLY A 189 -10.84 3.31 -0.62
CA GLY A 189 -10.27 2.03 -0.20
C GLY A 189 -8.72 2.00 -0.27
N ALA A 190 -8.13 0.82 -0.42
CA ALA A 190 -6.68 0.64 -0.41
C ALA A 190 -6.03 1.04 -1.76
N VAL A 191 -6.19 2.29 -2.16
CA VAL A 191 -5.74 2.77 -3.48
C VAL A 191 -4.22 2.81 -3.64
N ALA A 192 -3.46 2.85 -2.55
CA ALA A 192 -2.01 2.68 -2.57
C ALA A 192 -1.60 1.30 -3.14
N LEU A 193 -2.43 0.27 -2.95
CA LEU A 193 -2.18 -1.10 -3.38
C LEU A 193 -2.87 -1.47 -4.69
N SER A 194 -4.06 -0.94 -4.97
CA SER A 194 -4.90 -1.38 -6.08
C SER A 194 -5.48 -0.26 -6.93
N GLY A 195 -5.29 1.01 -6.55
CA GLY A 195 -5.75 2.16 -7.35
C GLY A 195 -5.02 2.23 -8.69
N GLN A 196 -5.77 2.50 -9.75
CA GLN A 196 -5.25 2.54 -11.12
C GLN A 196 -5.19 3.99 -11.61
N PHE A 197 -3.98 4.49 -11.80
CA PHE A 197 -3.72 5.88 -12.20
C PHE A 197 -2.79 5.93 -13.42
N PRO A 198 -2.96 6.89 -14.33
CA PRO A 198 -1.96 7.16 -15.36
C PRO A 198 -0.58 7.44 -14.74
N PRO A 199 0.48 6.73 -15.16
CA PRO A 199 1.81 6.91 -14.56
C PRO A 199 2.55 8.16 -15.05
N GLY A 200 2.15 8.72 -16.16
CA GLY A 200 2.91 9.78 -16.82
C GLY A 200 4.37 9.36 -17.03
N SER A 201 5.26 10.31 -16.91
CA SER A 201 6.68 10.10 -17.20
C SER A 201 7.41 9.09 -16.30
N THR A 202 6.80 8.56 -15.22
CA THR A 202 7.41 7.46 -14.45
C THR A 202 7.50 6.19 -15.28
N PHE A 203 6.56 6.00 -16.22
CA PHE A 203 6.55 4.85 -17.11
C PHE A 203 7.73 4.81 -18.08
N LYS A 204 8.44 5.92 -18.26
CA LYS A 204 9.68 5.96 -19.06
C LYS A 204 10.79 5.05 -18.51
N ILE A 205 10.70 4.57 -17.28
CA ILE A 205 11.55 3.49 -16.76
C ILE A 205 11.39 2.25 -17.65
N ILE A 206 10.16 1.86 -17.92
CA ILE A 206 9.84 0.69 -18.75
C ILE A 206 10.20 0.94 -20.22
N THR A 207 9.87 2.13 -20.74
CA THR A 207 10.19 2.50 -22.13
C THR A 207 11.69 2.58 -22.36
N ALA A 208 12.45 3.12 -21.38
CA ALA A 208 13.91 3.13 -21.44
C ALA A 208 14.47 1.70 -21.43
N ALA A 209 14.00 0.84 -20.52
CA ALA A 209 14.43 -0.55 -20.46
C ALA A 209 14.17 -1.28 -21.79
N ALA A 210 13.01 -1.07 -22.42
CA ALA A 210 12.72 -1.63 -23.73
C ALA A 210 13.65 -1.07 -24.83
N GLY A 211 13.92 0.25 -24.81
CA GLY A 211 14.87 0.84 -25.77
C GLY A 211 16.31 0.33 -25.58
N LEU A 212 16.74 0.17 -24.35
CA LEU A 212 18.06 -0.41 -24.04
C LEU A 212 18.16 -1.88 -24.48
N GLN A 213 17.16 -2.71 -24.15
CA GLN A 213 17.18 -4.14 -24.40
C GLN A 213 16.89 -4.50 -25.86
N ASP A 214 15.80 -3.95 -26.43
CA ASP A 214 15.24 -4.41 -27.71
C ASP A 214 15.73 -3.57 -28.90
N GLN A 215 16.19 -2.33 -28.65
CA GLN A 215 16.76 -1.44 -29.68
C GLN A 215 18.27 -1.23 -29.52
N HIS A 216 18.89 -1.88 -28.54
CA HIS A 216 20.32 -1.79 -28.24
C HIS A 216 20.80 -0.34 -28.02
N LEU A 217 19.95 0.52 -27.47
CA LEU A 217 20.33 1.84 -27.05
C LEU A 217 21.27 1.75 -25.83
N THR A 218 22.09 2.78 -25.64
CA THR A 218 22.92 2.94 -24.43
C THR A 218 22.63 4.33 -23.82
N PRO A 219 23.03 4.59 -22.57
CA PRO A 219 22.89 5.93 -21.97
C PRO A 219 23.52 7.05 -22.83
N GLU A 220 24.55 6.74 -23.60
CA GLU A 220 25.29 7.64 -24.46
C GLU A 220 24.69 7.76 -25.86
N SER A 221 23.75 6.88 -26.26
CA SER A 221 23.10 6.95 -27.57
C SER A 221 22.47 8.31 -27.80
N ILE A 222 22.80 8.92 -28.94
CA ILE A 222 22.28 10.24 -29.31
C ILE A 222 20.85 10.11 -29.83
N VAL A 223 19.91 10.76 -29.14
CA VAL A 223 18.50 10.74 -29.46
C VAL A 223 17.95 12.14 -29.65
N PRO A 224 16.94 12.35 -30.53
CA PRO A 224 16.31 13.64 -30.70
C PRO A 224 15.38 13.96 -29.50
N CYS A 225 15.42 15.21 -29.04
CA CYS A 225 14.50 15.76 -28.04
C CYS A 225 13.98 17.13 -28.51
N PRO A 226 13.22 17.21 -29.60
CA PRO A 226 12.59 18.46 -30.02
C PRO A 226 11.44 18.84 -29.06
N GLY A 227 11.06 20.10 -29.03
CA GLY A 227 9.96 20.61 -28.17
C GLY A 227 8.60 20.00 -28.49
N ALA A 228 8.39 19.66 -29.76
CA ALA A 228 7.20 18.95 -30.25
C ALA A 228 7.58 18.00 -31.38
N MET A 229 6.80 16.92 -31.53
CA MET A 229 6.95 15.92 -32.59
C MET A 229 5.57 15.36 -32.96
N ASN A 230 5.27 15.29 -34.25
CA ASN A 230 4.08 14.59 -34.72
C ASN A 230 4.44 13.13 -34.95
N LEU A 231 3.78 12.23 -34.26
CA LEU A 231 3.93 10.78 -34.39
C LEU A 231 2.57 10.19 -34.70
N TYR A 232 2.41 9.73 -35.94
CA TYR A 232 1.19 9.09 -36.42
C TYR A 232 -0.10 9.89 -36.16
N GLY A 233 -0.04 11.23 -36.37
CA GLY A 233 -1.16 12.14 -36.15
C GLY A 233 -1.29 12.65 -34.69
N ARG A 234 -0.54 12.09 -33.76
CA ARG A 234 -0.46 12.61 -32.39
C ARG A 234 0.63 13.66 -32.26
N GLN A 235 0.25 14.89 -31.86
CA GLN A 235 1.20 15.92 -31.48
C GLN A 235 1.69 15.61 -30.05
N VAL A 236 2.93 15.15 -29.92
CA VAL A 236 3.59 14.95 -28.64
C VAL A 236 4.41 16.19 -28.33
N THR A 237 4.27 16.73 -27.12
CA THR A 237 5.02 17.90 -26.64
C THR A 237 5.77 17.58 -25.36
N ASN A 238 6.93 18.22 -25.20
CA ASN A 238 7.60 18.27 -23.92
C ASN A 238 6.94 19.36 -23.04
N TYR A 239 7.11 19.25 -21.71
CA TYR A 239 6.65 20.27 -20.78
C TYR A 239 7.15 21.67 -21.21
N ASN A 240 6.23 22.65 -21.29
CA ASN A 240 6.55 23.99 -21.78
C ASN A 240 7.32 24.01 -23.11
N MET A 241 7.12 23.01 -23.99
CA MET A 241 7.75 22.94 -25.31
C MET A 241 9.28 22.98 -25.28
N PHE A 242 9.94 22.63 -24.16
CA PHE A 242 11.40 22.64 -24.11
C PHE A 242 12.02 21.73 -25.17
N SER A 243 13.13 22.13 -25.72
CA SER A 243 13.92 21.36 -26.69
C SER A 243 15.37 21.26 -26.23
N LEU A 244 15.95 20.07 -26.38
CA LEU A 244 17.37 19.85 -26.11
C LEU A 244 18.17 19.58 -27.40
N GLY A 245 17.51 19.53 -28.55
CA GLY A 245 18.11 19.07 -29.80
C GLY A 245 18.47 17.59 -29.74
N ASN A 246 19.62 17.23 -30.27
CA ASN A 246 20.16 15.87 -30.19
C ASN A 246 21.04 15.74 -28.95
N VAL A 247 20.71 14.83 -28.04
CA VAL A 247 21.37 14.66 -26.74
C VAL A 247 21.55 13.17 -26.41
N PRO A 248 22.47 12.82 -25.50
CA PRO A 248 22.52 11.47 -24.95
C PRO A 248 21.19 11.06 -24.33
N LEU A 249 20.82 9.77 -24.47
CA LEU A 249 19.59 9.19 -23.89
C LEU A 249 19.50 9.49 -22.38
N GLN A 250 20.62 9.41 -21.67
CA GLN A 250 20.69 9.75 -20.25
C GLN A 250 20.17 11.17 -19.98
N LYS A 251 20.58 12.15 -20.79
CA LYS A 251 20.11 13.54 -20.64
C LYS A 251 18.64 13.69 -20.99
N ALA A 252 18.17 13.01 -22.05
CA ALA A 252 16.75 13.01 -22.41
C ALA A 252 15.87 12.37 -21.31
N PHE A 253 16.35 11.31 -20.66
CA PHE A 253 15.69 10.66 -19.54
C PHE A 253 15.67 11.56 -18.28
N ALA A 254 16.82 12.13 -17.92
CA ALA A 254 16.97 13.01 -16.76
C ALA A 254 16.08 14.26 -16.85
N ARG A 255 15.89 14.79 -18.08
CA ARG A 255 15.01 15.94 -18.37
C ARG A 255 13.58 15.53 -18.73
N SER A 256 13.30 14.22 -18.72
CA SER A 256 11.95 13.69 -18.97
C SER A 256 11.36 14.04 -20.36
N CYS A 257 12.16 13.96 -21.41
CA CYS A 257 11.76 14.30 -22.78
C CYS A 257 10.64 13.38 -23.30
N ASN A 258 9.41 13.88 -23.48
CA ASN A 258 8.27 13.09 -23.96
C ASN A 258 8.47 12.63 -25.42
N THR A 259 8.96 13.55 -26.26
CA THR A 259 9.12 13.30 -27.71
C THR A 259 10.12 12.17 -27.98
N THR A 260 11.21 12.09 -27.20
CA THR A 260 12.17 10.98 -27.27
C THR A 260 11.53 9.65 -26.94
N PHE A 261 10.82 9.56 -25.79
CA PHE A 261 10.28 8.27 -25.31
C PHE A 261 9.05 7.81 -26.13
N ALA A 262 8.24 8.74 -26.61
CA ALA A 262 7.21 8.42 -27.58
C ALA A 262 7.81 7.82 -28.87
N ASN A 263 8.89 8.42 -29.38
CA ASN A 263 9.57 7.92 -30.57
C ASN A 263 10.21 6.54 -30.36
N ILE A 264 10.86 6.30 -29.21
CA ILE A 264 11.39 4.96 -28.86
C ILE A 264 10.26 3.94 -28.85
N SER A 265 9.14 4.23 -28.21
CA SER A 265 8.01 3.30 -28.10
C SER A 265 7.38 2.96 -29.44
N THR A 266 7.26 3.92 -30.38
CA THR A 266 6.70 3.64 -31.70
C THR A 266 7.56 2.70 -32.56
N GLN A 267 8.84 2.58 -32.26
CA GLN A 267 9.77 1.68 -32.94
C GLN A 267 9.76 0.26 -32.35
N LEU A 268 9.09 0.05 -31.22
CA LEU A 268 8.89 -1.27 -30.65
C LEU A 268 7.83 -2.06 -31.44
N GLN A 269 7.96 -3.38 -31.46
CA GLN A 269 6.94 -4.26 -31.99
C GLN A 269 5.73 -4.32 -31.05
N GLN A 270 4.59 -4.73 -31.56
CA GLN A 270 3.39 -4.98 -30.76
C GLN A 270 3.70 -5.94 -29.62
N GLY A 271 3.30 -5.61 -28.42
CA GLY A 271 3.51 -6.40 -27.19
C GLY A 271 4.83 -6.16 -26.48
N GLN A 272 5.90 -5.69 -27.15
CA GLN A 272 7.22 -5.57 -26.51
C GLN A 272 7.21 -4.66 -25.27
N LEU A 273 6.50 -3.52 -25.31
CA LEU A 273 6.42 -2.61 -24.17
C LEU A 273 5.68 -3.23 -22.98
N ARG A 274 4.59 -3.97 -23.26
CA ARG A 274 3.86 -4.74 -22.24
C ARG A 274 4.72 -5.85 -21.67
N ASP A 275 5.44 -6.58 -22.50
CA ASP A 275 6.28 -7.70 -22.07
C ASP A 275 7.50 -7.20 -21.27
N MET A 276 8.03 -6.02 -21.60
CA MET A 276 9.01 -5.33 -20.77
C MET A 276 8.41 -4.95 -19.39
N GLY A 277 7.18 -4.41 -19.37
CA GLY A 277 6.50 -4.12 -18.12
C GLY A 277 6.35 -5.34 -17.22
N LYS A 278 6.04 -6.51 -17.78
CA LYS A 278 6.00 -7.78 -17.04
C LYS A 278 7.35 -8.17 -16.44
N GLN A 279 8.46 -7.89 -17.10
CA GLN A 279 9.80 -8.11 -16.55
C GLN A 279 10.06 -7.25 -15.30
N PHE A 280 9.30 -6.17 -15.13
CA PHE A 280 9.34 -5.28 -13.95
C PHE A 280 8.15 -5.49 -13.00
N GLY A 281 7.35 -6.54 -13.20
CA GLY A 281 6.22 -6.90 -12.36
C GLY A 281 4.91 -6.17 -12.65
N LEU A 282 4.86 -5.30 -13.67
CA LEU A 282 3.61 -4.64 -14.08
C LEU A 282 2.73 -5.57 -14.92
N GLY A 283 1.42 -5.57 -14.66
CA GLY A 283 0.46 -6.44 -15.33
C GLY A 283 0.55 -7.90 -14.92
N VAL A 284 1.24 -8.18 -13.81
CA VAL A 284 1.29 -9.48 -13.16
C VAL A 284 0.42 -9.44 -11.91
N ASP A 285 -0.38 -10.48 -11.69
CA ASP A 285 -1.22 -10.61 -10.51
C ASP A 285 -0.43 -11.29 -9.39
N TYR A 286 -0.43 -10.66 -8.22
CA TYR A 286 0.18 -11.17 -7.00
C TYR A 286 -0.91 -11.41 -5.96
N ASP A 287 -1.14 -12.68 -5.59
CA ASP A 287 -1.99 -13.08 -4.47
C ASP A 287 -1.13 -13.02 -3.19
N ILE A 288 -1.08 -11.84 -2.59
CA ILE A 288 -0.33 -11.59 -1.35
C ILE A 288 -1.27 -11.82 -0.18
N PRO A 289 -1.01 -12.81 0.69
CA PRO A 289 -1.87 -13.09 1.83
C PRO A 289 -2.16 -11.85 2.69
N GLY A 290 -3.44 -11.54 2.87
CA GLY A 290 -3.94 -10.37 3.59
C GLY A 290 -4.05 -9.08 2.77
N LEU A 291 -3.64 -9.05 1.50
CA LEU A 291 -3.74 -7.88 0.64
C LEU A 291 -4.48 -8.16 -0.67
N THR A 292 -5.16 -7.14 -1.15
CA THR A 292 -5.65 -7.10 -2.53
C THR A 292 -4.80 -6.09 -3.29
N THR A 293 -4.08 -6.55 -4.31
CA THR A 293 -3.15 -5.72 -5.09
C THR A 293 -3.47 -5.76 -6.57
N ILE A 294 -3.22 -4.65 -7.25
CA ILE A 294 -3.22 -4.56 -8.71
C ILE A 294 -1.97 -3.78 -9.10
N THR A 295 -1.08 -4.35 -9.90
CA THR A 295 0.18 -3.68 -10.27
C THR A 295 -0.02 -2.64 -11.35
N GLY A 296 -0.86 -2.92 -12.33
CA GLY A 296 -1.14 -2.02 -13.44
C GLY A 296 -1.62 -2.75 -14.69
N SER A 297 -1.86 -1.97 -15.72
CA SER A 297 -2.28 -2.44 -17.05
C SER A 297 -1.52 -1.68 -18.13
N ILE A 298 -0.90 -2.42 -19.05
CA ILE A 298 -0.15 -1.86 -20.18
C ILE A 298 -0.83 -2.32 -21.47
N PRO A 299 -1.20 -1.40 -22.37
CA PRO A 299 -1.81 -1.76 -23.64
C PRO A 299 -0.85 -2.59 -24.50
N GLU A 300 -1.41 -3.45 -25.33
CA GLU A 300 -0.62 -4.30 -26.23
C GLU A 300 0.11 -3.52 -27.33
N GLY A 301 -0.32 -2.27 -27.58
CA GLY A 301 0.24 -1.45 -28.66
C GLY A 301 -0.20 -1.91 -30.04
N LYS A 302 -1.51 -2.16 -30.21
CA LYS A 302 -2.12 -2.59 -31.45
C LYS A 302 -2.05 -1.54 -32.55
N THR A 303 -2.05 -0.27 -32.14
CA THR A 303 -1.97 0.87 -33.06
C THR A 303 -0.73 1.71 -32.74
N GLU A 304 -0.25 2.45 -33.73
CA GLU A 304 0.86 3.38 -33.54
C GLU A 304 0.53 4.48 -32.49
N LEU A 305 -0.76 4.87 -32.41
CA LEU A 305 -1.22 5.82 -31.40
C LEU A 305 -1.09 5.25 -29.98
N GLU A 306 -1.54 4.01 -29.76
CA GLU A 306 -1.39 3.33 -28.46
C GLU A 306 0.08 3.23 -28.06
N LYS A 307 0.97 2.84 -28.98
CA LYS A 307 2.42 2.79 -28.72
C LYS A 307 2.98 4.16 -28.40
N THR A 308 2.61 5.19 -29.16
CA THR A 308 3.05 6.56 -28.94
C THR A 308 2.69 7.05 -27.55
N GLU A 309 1.42 6.91 -27.14
CA GLU A 309 0.94 7.40 -25.85
C GLU A 309 1.50 6.61 -24.66
N ALA A 310 1.56 5.28 -24.78
CA ALA A 310 2.14 4.41 -23.77
C ALA A 310 3.62 4.74 -23.52
N GLY A 311 4.38 5.12 -24.55
CA GLY A 311 5.81 5.41 -24.44
C GLY A 311 6.20 6.46 -23.40
N TYR A 312 5.30 7.40 -23.09
CA TYR A 312 5.50 8.40 -22.02
C TYR A 312 4.44 8.32 -20.92
N GLY A 313 3.75 7.16 -20.82
CA GLY A 313 2.86 6.82 -19.71
C GLY A 313 1.49 7.49 -19.76
N GLN A 314 0.97 7.71 -20.95
CA GLN A 314 -0.35 8.25 -21.22
C GLN A 314 -1.26 7.22 -21.91
N GLY A 315 -2.42 7.63 -22.37
CA GLY A 315 -3.38 6.77 -23.05
C GLY A 315 -3.99 5.73 -22.10
N LEU A 316 -3.90 4.46 -22.48
CA LEU A 316 -4.51 3.35 -21.73
C LEU A 316 -3.60 2.73 -20.67
N THR A 317 -2.40 3.28 -20.45
CA THR A 317 -1.46 2.79 -19.44
C THR A 317 -1.90 3.22 -18.06
N LEU A 318 -2.09 2.27 -17.16
CA LEU A 318 -2.47 2.50 -15.77
C LEU A 318 -1.53 1.73 -14.85
N VAL A 319 -1.23 2.31 -13.68
CA VAL A 319 -0.40 1.69 -12.64
C VAL A 319 -0.94 2.03 -11.26
N SER A 320 -0.60 1.18 -10.28
CA SER A 320 -0.78 1.54 -8.87
C SER A 320 0.54 2.04 -8.26
N PRO A 321 0.50 2.75 -7.11
CA PRO A 321 1.70 3.04 -6.33
C PRO A 321 2.49 1.77 -5.97
N PHE A 322 1.80 0.69 -5.61
CA PHE A 322 2.43 -0.62 -5.38
C PHE A 322 3.17 -1.14 -6.62
N GLY A 323 2.54 -1.08 -7.80
CA GLY A 323 3.16 -1.52 -9.05
C GLY A 323 4.40 -0.71 -9.40
N LEU A 324 4.39 0.62 -9.23
CA LEU A 324 5.58 1.46 -9.47
C LEU A 324 6.68 1.26 -8.41
N ALA A 325 6.33 0.99 -7.15
CA ALA A 325 7.32 0.61 -6.14
C ALA A 325 8.00 -0.72 -6.53
N LEU A 326 7.25 -1.67 -7.09
CA LEU A 326 7.78 -2.95 -7.58
C LEU A 326 8.69 -2.76 -8.81
N VAL A 327 8.34 -1.87 -9.74
CA VAL A 327 9.21 -1.46 -10.86
C VAL A 327 10.55 -0.93 -10.34
N SER A 328 10.51 -0.05 -9.34
CA SER A 328 11.71 0.51 -8.72
C SER A 328 12.52 -0.53 -7.95
N ALA A 329 11.84 -1.47 -7.28
CA ALA A 329 12.49 -2.60 -6.60
C ALA A 329 13.21 -3.52 -7.62
N THR A 330 12.62 -3.75 -8.79
CA THR A 330 13.24 -4.50 -9.88
C THR A 330 14.50 -3.81 -10.40
N ALA A 331 14.43 -2.50 -10.64
CA ALA A 331 15.60 -1.72 -11.05
C ALA A 331 16.73 -1.75 -9.99
N ALA A 332 16.37 -1.70 -8.70
CA ALA A 332 17.32 -1.77 -7.60
C ALA A 332 17.94 -3.16 -7.42
N HIS A 333 17.13 -4.22 -7.53
CA HIS A 333 17.60 -5.60 -7.26
C HIS A 333 18.22 -6.27 -8.50
N GLY A 334 17.70 -5.97 -9.70
CA GLY A 334 18.10 -6.62 -10.95
C GLY A 334 17.11 -7.68 -11.45
N SER A 335 16.15 -8.05 -10.62
CA SER A 335 15.01 -8.90 -10.97
C SER A 335 13.83 -8.53 -10.09
N THR A 336 12.60 -8.80 -10.56
CA THR A 336 11.40 -8.50 -9.79
C THR A 336 11.34 -9.38 -8.54
N PRO A 337 11.45 -8.79 -7.34
CA PRO A 337 11.31 -9.55 -6.11
C PRO A 337 9.84 -9.98 -5.91
N THR A 338 9.60 -11.15 -5.34
CA THR A 338 8.26 -11.58 -4.97
C THR A 338 7.77 -10.77 -3.76
N PRO A 339 6.72 -9.93 -3.91
CA PRO A 339 6.25 -9.10 -2.81
C PRO A 339 5.64 -9.95 -1.70
N ARG A 340 5.89 -9.60 -0.43
CA ARG A 340 5.37 -10.34 0.73
C ARG A 340 5.09 -9.42 1.90
N LEU A 341 4.11 -9.82 2.73
CA LEU A 341 3.69 -9.07 3.92
C LEU A 341 3.81 -9.89 5.20
N VAL A 342 3.27 -11.11 5.22
CA VAL A 342 3.14 -11.91 6.45
C VAL A 342 4.16 -13.04 6.43
N SER A 343 4.94 -13.15 7.50
CA SER A 343 5.93 -14.24 7.66
C SER A 343 5.23 -15.60 7.72
N GLY A 344 5.77 -16.59 7.01
CA GLY A 344 5.19 -17.93 6.93
C GLY A 344 4.06 -18.09 5.91
N PHE A 345 3.68 -17.03 5.21
CA PHE A 345 2.70 -17.07 4.12
C PHE A 345 3.37 -16.73 2.80
N GLU A 346 3.15 -17.58 1.80
CA GLU A 346 3.75 -17.39 0.47
C GLU A 346 2.84 -16.61 -0.46
N THR A 347 3.39 -15.65 -1.18
CA THR A 347 2.71 -14.96 -2.28
C THR A 347 2.70 -15.88 -3.51
N LYS A 348 1.54 -15.96 -4.16
CA LYS A 348 1.37 -16.66 -5.43
C LYS A 348 1.30 -15.67 -6.57
N THR A 349 1.75 -16.08 -7.75
CA THR A 349 1.66 -15.32 -8.99
C THR A 349 0.91 -16.13 -10.04
N ASN A 350 0.14 -15.46 -10.90
CA ASN A 350 -0.59 -16.10 -11.99
C ASN A 350 0.34 -16.57 -13.13
N GLU A 351 1.55 -16.01 -13.22
CA GLU A 351 2.54 -16.36 -14.23
C GLU A 351 3.98 -16.22 -13.69
N LYS A 352 4.91 -16.89 -14.35
CA LYS A 352 6.33 -16.69 -14.04
C LYS A 352 6.77 -15.33 -14.56
N VAL A 353 7.32 -14.50 -13.68
CA VAL A 353 7.85 -13.18 -14.05
C VAL A 353 9.20 -13.35 -14.75
N PRO A 354 9.33 -12.94 -16.03
CA PRO A 354 10.61 -12.95 -16.72
C PRO A 354 11.56 -11.95 -16.07
N GLN A 355 12.86 -12.16 -16.20
CA GLN A 355 13.85 -11.22 -15.66
C GLN A 355 14.40 -10.32 -16.78
N PRO A 356 14.61 -9.02 -16.52
CA PRO A 356 15.31 -8.14 -17.43
C PRO A 356 16.78 -8.53 -17.55
N ALA A 357 17.41 -8.21 -18.68
CA ALA A 357 18.84 -8.49 -18.86
C ALA A 357 19.67 -7.67 -17.86
N PRO A 358 20.73 -8.27 -17.26
CA PRO A 358 21.56 -7.56 -16.28
C PRO A 358 22.17 -6.26 -16.82
N GLU A 359 22.60 -6.23 -18.08
CA GLU A 359 23.13 -5.04 -18.73
C GLU A 359 22.07 -3.93 -18.85
N THR A 360 20.82 -4.29 -19.18
CA THR A 360 19.69 -3.35 -19.20
C THR A 360 19.48 -2.70 -17.85
N ILE A 361 19.55 -3.46 -16.77
CA ILE A 361 19.41 -2.95 -15.40
C ILE A 361 20.55 -2.00 -15.03
N GLU A 362 21.80 -2.35 -15.35
CA GLU A 362 22.95 -1.48 -15.06
C GLU A 362 22.84 -0.14 -15.79
N GLN A 363 22.52 -0.16 -17.08
CA GLN A 363 22.31 1.04 -17.87
C GLN A 363 21.10 1.85 -17.37
N LEU A 364 19.99 1.20 -17.00
CA LEU A 364 18.80 1.85 -16.46
C LEU A 364 19.10 2.56 -15.13
N ARG A 365 19.89 1.96 -14.24
CA ARG A 365 20.37 2.60 -13.00
C ARG A 365 21.14 3.89 -13.28
N SER A 366 21.99 3.89 -14.32
CA SER A 366 22.68 5.10 -14.75
C SER A 366 21.71 6.20 -15.18
N LEU A 367 20.66 5.85 -15.94
CA LEU A 367 19.62 6.80 -16.35
C LEU A 367 18.87 7.35 -15.13
N MET A 368 18.45 6.46 -14.20
CA MET A 368 17.69 6.83 -13.00
C MET A 368 18.51 7.71 -12.04
N GLY A 369 19.84 7.49 -11.95
CA GLY A 369 20.73 8.31 -11.13
C GLY A 369 20.81 9.74 -11.62
N ALA A 370 20.84 9.96 -12.93
CA ALA A 370 20.93 11.30 -13.53
C ALA A 370 19.68 12.16 -13.26
N VAL A 371 18.53 11.58 -12.90
CA VAL A 371 17.31 12.33 -12.58
C VAL A 371 17.44 13.15 -11.30
N THR A 372 18.20 12.65 -10.32
CA THR A 372 18.41 13.28 -9.02
C THR A 372 19.70 14.12 -8.95
N GLU A 373 20.51 14.08 -10.00
CA GLU A 373 21.68 14.93 -10.13
C GLU A 373 21.32 16.37 -10.55
N ALA A 374 22.28 17.29 -10.42
CA ALA A 374 22.09 18.69 -10.83
C ALA A 374 21.63 18.79 -12.29
N GLY A 375 20.51 19.47 -12.52
CA GLY A 375 19.89 19.61 -13.85
C GLY A 375 18.90 18.49 -14.20
N GLY A 376 18.77 17.44 -13.42
CA GLY A 376 17.69 16.46 -13.50
C GLY A 376 16.39 16.98 -12.87
N THR A 377 15.26 16.31 -13.16
CA THR A 377 13.93 16.75 -12.70
C THR A 377 13.71 16.60 -11.19
N ALA A 378 14.52 15.81 -10.48
CA ALA A 378 14.54 15.69 -9.03
C ALA A 378 15.86 16.18 -8.39
N GLY A 379 16.64 17.00 -9.09
CA GLY A 379 17.93 17.51 -8.61
C GLY A 379 17.86 18.41 -7.38
N GLY A 380 16.67 18.75 -6.91
CA GLY A 380 16.43 19.53 -5.69
C GLY A 380 16.20 18.72 -4.44
N ILE A 381 16.20 17.37 -4.51
CA ILE A 381 16.03 16.49 -3.34
C ILE A 381 17.22 16.66 -2.39
N ARG A 382 16.95 16.74 -1.07
CA ARG A 382 17.95 17.06 -0.05
C ARG A 382 18.20 15.91 0.92
N ALA A 383 17.31 14.92 0.95
CA ALA A 383 17.47 13.73 1.78
C ALA A 383 18.82 13.06 1.51
N GLY A 384 19.46 12.57 2.55
CA GLY A 384 20.78 11.93 2.49
C GLY A 384 20.79 10.67 1.62
N GLY A 385 22.01 10.25 1.23
CA GLY A 385 22.21 9.09 0.37
C GLY A 385 21.96 9.37 -1.11
N LYS A 386 22.30 8.38 -1.96
CA LYS A 386 22.05 8.48 -3.40
C LYS A 386 20.67 7.90 -3.74
N ILE A 387 19.81 8.73 -4.28
CA ILE A 387 18.49 8.33 -4.75
C ILE A 387 18.54 8.13 -6.26
N TYR A 388 17.97 7.05 -6.74
CA TYR A 388 17.76 6.74 -8.15
C TYR A 388 16.27 6.79 -8.42
N GLY A 389 15.81 7.48 -9.46
CA GLY A 389 14.37 7.56 -9.66
C GLY A 389 13.92 8.16 -10.99
N LYS A 390 12.63 8.36 -11.07
CA LYS A 390 11.95 9.03 -12.19
C LYS A 390 10.76 9.82 -11.68
N THR A 391 10.70 11.08 -12.03
CA THR A 391 9.55 11.95 -11.81
C THR A 391 8.48 11.73 -12.87
N GLY A 392 7.23 11.94 -12.52
CA GLY A 392 6.12 11.88 -13.44
C GLY A 392 5.08 12.95 -13.15
N GLU A 393 4.57 13.50 -14.23
CA GLU A 393 3.35 14.29 -14.24
C GLU A 393 2.41 13.63 -15.24
N ALA A 394 1.25 13.19 -14.75
CA ALA A 394 0.25 12.55 -15.60
C ALA A 394 -0.92 13.51 -15.77
N GLU A 395 -1.04 14.06 -16.98
CA GLU A 395 -2.13 14.97 -17.33
C GLU A 395 -3.46 14.22 -17.38
N ILE A 396 -4.46 14.78 -16.73
CA ILE A 396 -5.83 14.30 -16.71
C ILE A 396 -6.80 15.47 -16.87
N THR A 397 -8.10 15.18 -17.06
CA THR A 397 -9.11 16.24 -17.11
C THR A 397 -9.13 17.03 -15.78
N GLY A 398 -8.84 18.31 -15.86
CA GLY A 398 -8.87 19.23 -14.71
C GLY A 398 -7.57 19.37 -13.93
N GLY A 399 -6.47 18.72 -14.33
CA GLY A 399 -5.17 18.86 -13.66
C GLY A 399 -4.18 17.75 -13.99
N SER A 400 -3.30 17.46 -13.04
CA SER A 400 -2.32 16.39 -13.21
C SER A 400 -2.02 15.67 -11.90
N HIS A 401 -1.65 14.39 -12.01
CA HIS A 401 -1.11 13.60 -10.91
C HIS A 401 0.39 13.84 -10.79
N ALA A 402 0.86 14.08 -9.57
CA ALA A 402 2.29 14.19 -9.28
C ALA A 402 2.85 12.86 -8.81
N TRP A 403 3.86 12.35 -9.53
CA TRP A 403 4.52 11.09 -9.24
C TRP A 403 6.02 11.26 -9.03
N PHE A 404 6.57 10.47 -8.11
CA PHE A 404 7.99 10.18 -8.03
C PHE A 404 8.20 8.74 -7.57
N THR A 405 8.97 7.96 -8.33
CA THR A 405 9.29 6.58 -7.98
C THR A 405 10.78 6.33 -8.13
N GLY A 406 11.31 5.42 -7.32
CA GLY A 406 12.73 5.14 -7.33
C GLY A 406 13.17 4.28 -6.16
N TYR A 407 14.46 4.32 -5.85
CA TYR A 407 15.02 3.61 -4.70
C TYR A 407 16.19 4.37 -4.10
N ARG A 408 16.43 4.12 -2.81
CA ARG A 408 17.61 4.50 -2.05
C ARG A 408 18.03 3.34 -1.19
N ASP A 409 19.28 2.90 -1.33
CA ASP A 409 19.78 1.71 -0.64
C ASP A 409 18.86 0.51 -0.89
N ASP A 410 18.41 -0.19 0.15
CA ASP A 410 17.48 -1.32 0.07
C ASP A 410 16.01 -0.91 0.33
N ILE A 411 15.61 0.26 -0.15
CA ILE A 411 14.23 0.79 -0.09
C ILE A 411 13.83 1.31 -1.46
N ALA A 412 12.96 0.59 -2.14
CA ALA A 412 12.29 1.06 -3.34
C ALA A 412 10.95 1.70 -2.95
N PHE A 413 10.55 2.77 -3.64
CA PHE A 413 9.37 3.54 -3.29
C PHE A 413 8.59 4.02 -4.51
N ALA A 414 7.32 4.30 -4.29
CA ALA A 414 6.50 5.12 -5.19
C ALA A 414 5.68 6.11 -4.37
N THR A 415 5.75 7.37 -4.74
CA THR A 415 4.98 8.48 -4.16
C THR A 415 4.02 9.01 -5.21
N LEU A 416 2.74 9.09 -4.85
CA LEU A 416 1.67 9.67 -5.67
C LEU A 416 0.93 10.75 -4.89
N ILE A 417 0.65 11.87 -5.55
CA ILE A 417 -0.34 12.86 -5.11
C ILE A 417 -1.34 13.04 -6.25
N VAL A 418 -2.57 12.56 -6.03
CA VAL A 418 -3.66 12.69 -7.00
C VAL A 418 -4.03 14.16 -7.12
N MET A 419 -4.09 14.69 -8.35
CA MET A 419 -4.29 16.12 -8.61
C MET A 419 -3.24 17.02 -7.94
N GLY A 420 -2.03 16.47 -7.75
CA GLY A 420 -0.93 17.15 -7.05
C GLY A 420 -0.20 18.21 -7.86
N GLY A 421 -0.58 18.40 -9.13
CA GLY A 421 0.10 19.32 -10.06
C GLY A 421 1.43 18.74 -10.56
N GLY A 422 2.46 19.57 -10.64
CA GLY A 422 3.78 19.16 -11.10
C GLY A 422 4.49 18.16 -10.20
N SER A 423 5.39 17.40 -10.78
CA SER A 423 6.14 16.34 -10.08
C SER A 423 7.01 16.82 -8.92
N GLU A 424 7.31 18.11 -8.84
CA GLU A 424 8.01 18.71 -7.70
C GLU A 424 7.29 18.49 -6.37
N SER A 425 5.96 18.38 -6.40
CA SER A 425 5.15 18.08 -5.21
C SER A 425 5.44 16.70 -4.65
N SER A 426 5.54 15.69 -5.50
CA SER A 426 5.86 14.31 -5.09
C SER A 426 7.34 14.13 -4.75
N VAL A 427 8.25 14.86 -5.41
CA VAL A 427 9.67 14.92 -5.05
C VAL A 427 9.83 15.50 -3.64
N ALA A 428 9.15 16.62 -3.34
CA ALA A 428 9.19 17.24 -2.02
C ALA A 428 8.61 16.33 -0.93
N LEU A 429 7.55 15.58 -1.24
CA LEU A 429 6.96 14.61 -0.31
C LEU A 429 7.93 13.45 -0.02
N THR A 430 8.59 12.94 -1.06
CA THR A 430 9.62 11.89 -0.92
C THR A 430 10.84 12.38 -0.15
N ASP A 431 11.25 13.63 -0.36
CA ASP A 431 12.32 14.27 0.40
C ASP A 431 12.00 14.28 1.91
N LYS A 432 10.77 14.64 2.26
CA LYS A 432 10.26 14.56 3.65
C LYS A 432 10.28 13.15 4.20
N PHE A 433 9.80 12.18 3.42
CA PHE A 433 9.80 10.77 3.82
C PHE A 433 11.21 10.29 4.17
N PHE A 434 12.19 10.49 3.31
CA PHE A 434 13.55 10.03 3.58
C PHE A 434 14.26 10.84 4.65
N THR A 435 14.05 12.14 4.73
CA THR A 435 14.60 12.98 5.81
C THR A 435 14.09 12.49 7.16
N ARG A 436 12.78 12.25 7.27
CA ARG A 436 12.18 11.74 8.51
C ARG A 436 12.67 10.34 8.86
N LEU A 437 12.82 9.47 7.87
CA LEU A 437 13.37 8.14 8.08
C LEU A 437 14.81 8.22 8.63
N ASP A 438 15.64 9.10 8.11
CA ASP A 438 17.02 9.29 8.58
C ASP A 438 17.05 9.80 10.03
N GLU A 439 16.16 10.73 10.39
CA GLU A 439 15.98 11.18 11.78
C GLU A 439 15.59 10.02 12.71
N LEU A 440 14.58 9.23 12.32
CA LEU A 440 14.11 8.08 13.11
C LEU A 440 15.18 6.99 13.27
N ARG A 441 16.03 6.81 12.27
CA ARG A 441 17.14 5.86 12.32
C ARG A 441 18.30 6.34 13.19
N SER A 442 18.53 7.64 13.22
CA SER A 442 19.60 8.27 14.00
C SER A 442 19.22 8.47 15.47
N ALA A 443 17.93 8.48 15.81
CA ALA A 443 17.47 8.61 17.18
C ALA A 443 17.94 7.42 18.03
N PRO A 444 18.47 7.65 19.26
CA PRO A 444 18.82 6.58 20.18
C PRO A 444 17.63 5.66 20.40
N GLN A 445 17.84 4.35 20.35
CA GLN A 445 16.79 3.40 20.74
C GLN A 445 16.46 3.65 22.22
N GLN A 446 15.26 4.15 22.49
CA GLN A 446 14.72 4.05 23.84
C GLN A 446 14.64 2.56 24.16
N GLN A 447 15.45 2.11 25.11
CA GLN A 447 15.32 0.77 25.65
C GLN A 447 13.89 0.66 26.22
N ASP A 448 13.07 -0.20 25.63
CA ASP A 448 11.81 -0.62 26.21
C ASP A 448 12.15 -1.33 27.55
N THR A 449 12.27 -0.52 28.61
CA THR A 449 12.27 -1.01 29.98
C THR A 449 10.82 -1.08 30.43
N THR A 450 10.10 -2.08 29.93
CA THR A 450 8.85 -2.49 30.57
C THR A 450 9.07 -3.90 31.12
N PRO A 451 8.88 -4.08 32.45
CA PRO A 451 9.07 -5.36 33.13
C PRO A 451 8.07 -6.43 32.70
#